data_cdca134ed6a531a9eb7f57de09cc8335
#
_entry.id   cdca134ed6a531a9eb7f57de09cc8335
#
_cell.length_a   1.000
_cell.length_b   1.000
_cell.length_c   1.000
_cell.angle_alpha   90.00
_cell.angle_beta   90.00
_cell.angle_gamma   90.00
#
_symmetry.space_group_name_H-M   'P 1'
#
loop_
_entity.id
_entity.type
_entity.pdbx_description
1 polymer ?
#
loop_
_entity_poly.entity_id
_entity_poly.type
_entity_poly.pdbx_seq_one_letter_code
_entity_poly.pdbx_strand_id
1 'polypeptide(L)'
;MTRPRQYPPSGHVLVAIVASIALWAYMAFWSLAYLNRISGGLYPFDLRPFGYTFEEARAFLYAISDIGRNYYLDVQLQLDTVFPALYAFSRCLLLLWLTQPGRTSEQPLPFAARAALLIPPLATATFDYVENQGIVAMLTAGNRLTPDMVGWASFWTQVKFVAAATTELMCVAMLALAFVRWRRHAHKD
;
A
#
# COMPACT_ATOMS: atom_id res chain seq x y z
N MET A 1 39.31 6.63 -6.03
CA MET A 1 38.16 7.25 -6.72
C MET A 1 36.89 6.53 -6.29
N THR A 2 36.12 7.10 -5.34
CA THR A 2 34.82 6.57 -4.92
C THR A 2 33.80 6.94 -5.98
N ARG A 3 33.16 5.94 -6.60
CA ARG A 3 32.04 6.19 -7.54
C ARG A 3 30.98 7.04 -6.81
N PRO A 4 30.49 8.12 -7.42
CA PRO A 4 29.40 8.88 -6.81
C PRO A 4 28.22 7.95 -6.60
N ARG A 5 27.74 7.82 -5.35
CA ARG A 5 26.54 7.05 -5.04
C ARG A 5 25.38 7.73 -5.72
N GLN A 6 24.79 7.08 -6.71
CA GLN A 6 23.60 7.58 -7.38
C GLN A 6 22.39 7.46 -6.43
N TYR A 7 21.87 8.57 -6.01
CA TYR A 7 20.60 8.67 -5.28
C TYR A 7 19.53 9.16 -6.24
N PRO A 8 18.27 8.77 -6.04
CA PRO A 8 17.19 9.22 -6.92
C PRO A 8 17.04 10.74 -6.83
N PRO A 9 16.87 11.44 -7.97
CA PRO A 9 16.59 12.87 -8.02
C PRO A 9 15.27 13.21 -7.31
N SER A 10 15.22 14.35 -6.61
CA SER A 10 14.04 14.78 -5.85
C SER A 10 12.76 14.83 -6.70
N GLY A 11 12.87 15.24 -7.97
CA GLY A 11 11.74 15.30 -8.89
C GLY A 11 11.12 13.93 -9.16
N HIS A 12 11.93 12.88 -9.37
CA HIS A 12 11.41 11.52 -9.59
C HIS A 12 10.71 10.97 -8.33
N VAL A 13 11.26 11.25 -7.14
CA VAL A 13 10.63 10.87 -5.87
C VAL A 13 9.27 11.53 -5.73
N LEU A 14 9.18 12.84 -5.98
CA LEU A 14 7.93 13.58 -5.91
C LEU A 14 6.89 13.05 -6.90
N VAL A 15 7.27 12.84 -8.15
CA VAL A 15 6.37 12.31 -9.19
C VAL A 15 5.84 10.92 -8.81
N ALA A 16 6.71 10.02 -8.32
CA ALA A 16 6.28 8.69 -7.91
C ALA A 16 5.31 8.73 -6.72
N ILE A 17 5.56 9.61 -5.73
CA ILE A 17 4.66 9.78 -4.58
C ILE A 17 3.31 10.34 -5.03
N VAL A 18 3.31 11.40 -5.85
CA VAL A 18 2.07 12.02 -6.36
C VAL A 18 1.26 11.00 -7.18
N ALA A 19 1.91 10.24 -8.07
CA ALA A 19 1.24 9.21 -8.86
C ALA A 19 0.62 8.12 -7.98
N SER A 20 1.35 7.65 -6.95
CA SER A 20 0.85 6.65 -6.00
C SER A 20 -0.36 7.17 -5.20
N ILE A 21 -0.30 8.41 -4.71
CA ILE A 21 -1.40 9.04 -3.98
C ILE A 21 -2.61 9.26 -4.90
N ALA A 22 -2.40 9.71 -6.14
CA ALA A 22 -3.47 9.95 -7.10
C ALA A 22 -4.21 8.65 -7.46
N LEU A 23 -3.47 7.55 -7.70
CA LEU A 23 -4.08 6.25 -7.97
C LEU A 23 -4.85 5.73 -6.75
N TRP A 24 -4.26 5.80 -5.55
CA TRP A 24 -4.97 5.46 -4.32
C TRP A 24 -6.25 6.28 -4.12
N ALA A 25 -6.18 7.60 -4.32
CA ALA A 25 -7.34 8.47 -4.19
C ALA A 25 -8.44 8.13 -5.21
N TYR A 26 -8.05 7.83 -6.46
CA TYR A 26 -9.01 7.37 -7.48
C TYR A 26 -9.68 6.06 -7.05
N MET A 27 -8.91 5.08 -6.57
CA MET A 27 -9.46 3.82 -6.08
C MET A 27 -10.39 4.05 -4.89
N ALA A 28 -9.96 4.80 -3.88
CA ALA A 28 -10.70 5.01 -2.63
C ALA A 28 -12.00 5.80 -2.85
N PHE A 29 -11.92 6.91 -3.59
CA PHE A 29 -13.05 7.85 -3.71
C PHE A 29 -13.94 7.59 -4.93
N TRP A 30 -13.49 6.79 -5.88
CA TRP A 30 -14.27 6.45 -7.07
C TRP A 30 -14.61 4.96 -7.13
N SER A 31 -13.64 4.08 -7.29
CA SER A 31 -13.90 2.67 -7.54
C SER A 31 -14.48 1.94 -6.32
N LEU A 32 -13.81 2.02 -5.17
CA LEU A 32 -14.29 1.40 -3.92
C LEU A 32 -15.52 2.10 -3.37
N ALA A 33 -15.63 3.42 -3.55
CA ALA A 33 -16.84 4.16 -3.19
C ALA A 33 -18.06 3.75 -4.05
N TYR A 34 -17.87 3.39 -5.31
CA TYR A 34 -18.92 2.83 -6.14
C TYR A 34 -19.39 1.47 -5.58
N LEU A 35 -18.47 0.55 -5.26
CA LEU A 35 -18.79 -0.74 -4.66
C LEU A 35 -19.51 -0.61 -3.31
N ASN A 36 -19.07 0.33 -2.47
CA ASN A 36 -19.74 0.64 -1.20
C ASN A 36 -21.19 1.11 -1.42
N ARG A 37 -21.41 1.97 -2.41
CA ARG A 37 -22.73 2.49 -2.75
C ARG A 37 -23.71 1.42 -3.22
N ILE A 38 -23.27 0.57 -4.17
CA ILE A 38 -24.12 -0.48 -4.73
C ILE A 38 -24.37 -1.63 -3.76
N SER A 39 -23.53 -1.81 -2.75
CA SER A 39 -23.72 -2.77 -1.66
C SER A 39 -24.63 -2.27 -0.53
N GLY A 40 -25.22 -1.08 -0.66
CA GLY A 40 -26.02 -0.49 0.42
C GLY A 40 -25.20 0.03 1.60
N GLY A 41 -23.94 0.43 1.38
CA GLY A 41 -23.05 0.99 2.39
C GLY A 41 -22.12 -0.02 3.06
N LEU A 42 -22.09 -1.28 2.62
CA LEU A 42 -21.13 -2.25 3.10
C LEU A 42 -19.74 -1.95 2.52
N TYR A 43 -18.70 -2.01 3.36
CA TYR A 43 -17.33 -1.75 2.91
C TYR A 43 -16.80 -2.89 2.03
N PRO A 44 -16.15 -2.59 0.88
CA PRO A 44 -15.36 -3.55 0.12
C PRO A 44 -14.24 -4.17 0.97
N PHE A 45 -13.73 -5.32 0.55
CA PHE A 45 -12.70 -6.06 1.29
C PHE A 45 -11.45 -5.26 1.53
N ASP A 46 -10.99 -4.49 0.51
CA ASP A 46 -9.82 -3.60 0.57
C ASP A 46 -9.90 -2.51 1.65
N LEU A 47 -11.07 -2.19 2.17
CA LEU A 47 -11.28 -1.14 3.17
C LEU A 47 -11.55 -1.70 4.58
N ARG A 48 -11.15 -2.94 4.87
CA ARG A 48 -11.41 -3.61 6.15
C ARG A 48 -10.11 -3.95 6.89
N PRO A 49 -9.41 -2.96 7.47
CA PRO A 49 -8.08 -3.17 8.08
C PRO A 49 -8.07 -4.17 9.24
N PHE A 50 -9.20 -4.41 9.89
CA PHE A 50 -9.34 -5.37 10.99
C PHE A 50 -9.86 -6.75 10.53
N GLY A 51 -9.92 -6.96 9.19
CA GLY A 51 -10.47 -8.18 8.62
C GLY A 51 -11.99 -8.20 8.57
N TYR A 52 -12.54 -9.38 8.30
CA TYR A 52 -13.98 -9.63 8.16
C TYR A 52 -14.32 -11.09 8.42
N THR A 53 -15.55 -11.32 8.89
CA THR A 53 -16.11 -12.65 9.11
C THR A 53 -16.70 -13.24 7.83
N PHE A 54 -17.04 -14.54 7.90
CA PHE A 54 -17.74 -15.23 6.79
C PHE A 54 -19.10 -14.60 6.50
N GLU A 55 -19.85 -14.23 7.53
CA GLU A 55 -21.16 -13.59 7.41
C GLU A 55 -21.07 -12.22 6.75
N GLU A 56 -20.09 -11.41 7.13
CA GLU A 56 -19.85 -10.09 6.53
C GLU A 56 -19.42 -10.19 5.07
N ALA A 57 -18.54 -11.16 4.74
CA ALA A 57 -18.13 -11.40 3.36
C ALA A 57 -19.31 -11.86 2.50
N ARG A 58 -20.11 -12.80 3.00
CA ARG A 58 -21.31 -13.31 2.32
C ARG A 58 -22.34 -12.21 2.11
N ALA A 59 -22.59 -11.38 3.12
CA ALA A 59 -23.51 -10.24 3.02
C ALA A 59 -23.06 -9.24 1.95
N PHE A 60 -21.79 -8.89 1.91
CA PHE A 60 -21.23 -8.00 0.90
C PHE A 60 -21.34 -8.60 -0.52
N LEU A 61 -20.93 -9.86 -0.70
CA LEU A 61 -20.97 -10.55 -2.00
C LEU A 61 -22.41 -10.71 -2.52
N TYR A 62 -23.37 -10.88 -1.62
CA TYR A 62 -24.79 -10.92 -2.00
C TYR A 62 -25.30 -9.52 -2.42
N ALA A 63 -24.94 -8.51 -1.67
CA ALA A 63 -25.40 -7.13 -1.88
C ALA A 63 -24.89 -6.51 -3.21
N ILE A 64 -23.64 -6.79 -3.60
CA ILE A 64 -23.07 -6.22 -4.83
C ILE A 64 -23.63 -6.84 -6.12
N SER A 65 -24.33 -7.99 -6.04
CA SER A 65 -24.86 -8.73 -7.17
C SER A 65 -23.77 -9.09 -8.23
N ASP A 66 -24.18 -9.62 -9.38
CA ASP A 66 -23.24 -9.93 -10.48
C ASP A 66 -22.63 -8.68 -11.12
N ILE A 67 -23.37 -7.58 -11.17
CA ILE A 67 -22.86 -6.29 -11.70
C ILE A 67 -21.67 -5.80 -10.88
N GLY A 68 -21.81 -5.79 -9.57
CA GLY A 68 -20.73 -5.35 -8.68
C GLY A 68 -19.56 -6.34 -8.66
N ARG A 69 -19.80 -7.65 -8.79
CA ARG A 69 -18.74 -8.66 -8.90
C ARG A 69 -17.90 -8.46 -10.15
N ASN A 70 -18.54 -8.27 -11.29
CA ASN A 70 -17.84 -7.99 -12.54
C ASN A 70 -17.06 -6.68 -12.46
N TYR A 71 -17.66 -5.62 -11.92
CA TYR A 71 -16.95 -4.36 -11.69
C TYR A 71 -15.74 -4.53 -10.80
N TYR A 72 -15.83 -5.31 -9.72
CA TYR A 72 -14.72 -5.58 -8.81
C TYR A 72 -13.58 -6.30 -9.57
N LEU A 73 -13.91 -7.35 -10.33
CA LEU A 73 -12.94 -8.14 -11.11
C LEU A 73 -12.30 -7.32 -12.25
N ASP A 74 -13.12 -6.59 -13.02
CA ASP A 74 -12.70 -5.98 -14.27
C ASP A 74 -12.14 -4.55 -14.10
N VAL A 75 -12.50 -3.87 -13.02
CA VAL A 75 -12.08 -2.49 -12.77
C VAL A 75 -11.22 -2.39 -11.51
N GLN A 76 -11.76 -2.71 -10.33
CA GLN A 76 -11.05 -2.50 -9.07
C GLN A 76 -9.76 -3.33 -8.99
N LEU A 77 -9.82 -4.63 -9.26
CA LEU A 77 -8.64 -5.50 -9.19
C LEU A 77 -7.62 -5.22 -10.30
N GLN A 78 -8.03 -4.65 -11.45
CA GLN A 78 -7.07 -4.19 -12.45
C GLN A 78 -6.27 -2.97 -11.95
N LEU A 79 -6.94 -2.02 -11.30
CA LEU A 79 -6.26 -0.90 -10.63
C LEU A 79 -5.34 -1.40 -9.52
N ASP A 80 -5.80 -2.37 -8.76
CA ASP A 80 -5.09 -2.98 -7.65
C ASP A 80 -4.00 -3.97 -8.07
N THR A 81 -3.89 -4.26 -9.35
CA THR A 81 -2.71 -4.91 -9.94
C THR A 81 -1.54 -3.91 -10.10
N VAL A 82 -1.86 -2.64 -10.38
CA VAL A 82 -0.85 -1.59 -10.60
C VAL A 82 -0.46 -0.90 -9.30
N PHE A 83 -1.44 -0.67 -8.42
CA PHE A 83 -1.25 0.13 -7.21
C PHE A 83 -0.16 -0.39 -6.26
N PRO A 84 -0.08 -1.69 -5.89
CA PRO A 84 0.93 -2.18 -4.95
C PRO A 84 2.36 -1.98 -5.45
N ALA A 85 2.59 -2.19 -6.76
CA ALA A 85 3.90 -1.95 -7.37
C ALA A 85 4.28 -0.47 -7.33
N LEU A 86 3.35 0.42 -7.70
CA LEU A 86 3.57 1.86 -7.67
C LEU A 86 3.76 2.39 -6.24
N TYR A 87 3.00 1.87 -5.29
CA TYR A 87 3.14 2.16 -3.86
C TYR A 87 4.55 1.78 -3.38
N ALA A 88 4.95 0.52 -3.54
CA ALA A 88 6.26 0.05 -3.11
C ALA A 88 7.40 0.84 -3.78
N PHE A 89 7.32 1.06 -5.09
CA PHE A 89 8.29 1.84 -5.83
C PHE A 89 8.44 3.26 -5.26
N SER A 90 7.33 3.96 -5.04
CA SER A 90 7.35 5.33 -4.52
C SER A 90 7.94 5.42 -3.11
N ARG A 91 7.61 4.46 -2.22
CA ARG A 91 8.14 4.40 -0.85
C ARG A 91 9.61 4.00 -0.82
N CYS A 92 10.03 3.05 -1.66
CA CYS A 92 11.43 2.70 -1.83
C CYS A 92 12.26 3.90 -2.30
N LEU A 93 11.78 4.64 -3.31
CA LEU A 93 12.46 5.85 -3.78
C LEU A 93 12.57 6.90 -2.67
N LEU A 94 11.49 7.15 -1.92
CA LEU A 94 11.50 8.10 -0.80
C LEU A 94 12.51 7.71 0.27
N LEU A 95 12.50 6.45 0.71
CA LEU A 95 13.42 5.96 1.73
C LEU A 95 14.87 6.03 1.28
N LEU A 96 15.18 5.63 0.05
CA LEU A 96 16.51 5.77 -0.53
C LEU A 96 16.95 7.24 -0.62
N TRP A 97 16.04 8.13 -0.99
CA TRP A 97 16.31 9.56 -1.03
C TRP A 97 16.58 10.15 0.35
N LEU A 98 15.86 9.73 1.38
CA LEU A 98 16.06 10.14 2.76
C LEU A 98 17.38 9.63 3.35
N THR A 99 17.94 8.52 2.84
CA THR A 99 19.25 8.01 3.26
C THR A 99 20.45 8.76 2.66
N GLN A 100 20.24 9.82 1.88
CA GLN A 100 21.34 10.65 1.37
C GLN A 100 22.09 11.32 2.53
N PRO A 101 23.44 11.43 2.45
CA PRO A 101 24.22 12.15 3.41
C PRO A 101 23.72 13.60 3.60
N GLY A 102 23.66 14.05 4.84
CA GLY A 102 23.15 15.38 5.20
C GLY A 102 21.62 15.44 5.43
N ARG A 103 20.83 14.43 5.03
CA ARG A 103 19.37 14.41 5.27
C ARG A 103 19.01 13.84 6.64
N THR A 104 19.18 12.56 6.85
CA THR A 104 18.89 11.87 8.12
C THR A 104 20.15 11.54 8.90
N SER A 105 21.30 11.42 8.25
CA SER A 105 22.61 11.15 8.85
C SER A 105 23.70 11.94 8.11
N GLU A 106 24.80 12.29 8.80
CA GLU A 106 25.97 12.90 8.15
C GLU A 106 26.75 11.89 7.34
N GLN A 107 26.83 10.66 7.86
CA GLN A 107 27.48 9.56 7.17
C GLN A 107 26.46 8.75 6.37
N PRO A 108 26.87 8.18 5.24
CA PRO A 108 26.02 7.31 4.46
C PRO A 108 25.71 6.06 5.26
N LEU A 109 24.42 5.66 5.28
CA LEU A 109 24.01 4.40 5.90
C LEU A 109 24.69 3.19 5.22
N PRO A 110 25.08 2.16 6.00
CA PRO A 110 25.57 0.90 5.45
C PRO A 110 24.56 0.29 4.45
N PHE A 111 25.10 -0.47 3.48
CA PHE A 111 24.23 -1.12 2.48
C PHE A 111 23.14 -1.98 3.12
N ALA A 112 23.48 -2.80 4.13
CA ALA A 112 22.52 -3.65 4.84
C ALA A 112 21.37 -2.86 5.48
N ALA A 113 21.68 -1.71 6.14
CA ALA A 113 20.65 -0.86 6.71
C ALA A 113 19.74 -0.25 5.64
N ARG A 114 20.30 0.18 4.49
CA ARG A 114 19.49 0.68 3.37
C ARG A 114 18.62 -0.40 2.76
N ALA A 115 19.14 -1.63 2.61
CA ALA A 115 18.36 -2.76 2.11
C ALA A 115 17.22 -3.12 3.08
N ALA A 116 17.47 -3.12 4.38
CA ALA A 116 16.44 -3.38 5.40
C ALA A 116 15.28 -2.39 5.35
N LEU A 117 15.54 -1.12 5.03
CA LEU A 117 14.48 -0.11 4.87
C LEU A 117 13.53 -0.39 3.69
N LEU A 118 13.94 -1.19 2.72
CA LEU A 118 13.11 -1.53 1.56
C LEU A 118 12.20 -2.73 1.82
N ILE A 119 12.45 -3.50 2.89
CA ILE A 119 11.66 -4.70 3.19
C ILE A 119 10.18 -4.38 3.44
N PRO A 120 9.79 -3.42 4.32
CA PRO A 120 8.38 -3.15 4.57
C PRO A 120 7.56 -2.74 3.34
N PRO A 121 7.99 -1.78 2.47
CA PRO A 121 7.20 -1.44 1.29
C PRO A 121 7.10 -2.59 0.29
N LEU A 122 8.14 -3.41 0.12
CA LEU A 122 8.09 -4.58 -0.75
C LEU A 122 7.18 -5.67 -0.17
N ALA A 123 7.22 -5.89 1.15
CA ALA A 123 6.32 -6.81 1.83
C ALA A 123 4.86 -6.35 1.71
N THR A 124 4.58 -5.05 1.85
CA THR A 124 3.24 -4.49 1.64
C THR A 124 2.70 -4.85 0.27
N ALA A 125 3.47 -4.62 -0.81
CA ALA A 125 3.04 -4.96 -2.16
C ALA A 125 2.85 -6.47 -2.35
N THR A 126 3.73 -7.28 -1.79
CA THR A 126 3.61 -8.75 -1.87
C THR A 126 2.32 -9.23 -1.19
N PHE A 127 2.03 -8.73 0.01
CA PHE A 127 0.83 -9.13 0.76
C PHE A 127 -0.46 -8.62 0.12
N ASP A 128 -0.41 -7.47 -0.54
CA ASP A 128 -1.51 -6.94 -1.33
C ASP A 128 -1.86 -7.86 -2.50
N TYR A 129 -0.86 -8.32 -3.26
CA TYR A 129 -1.09 -9.29 -4.33
C TYR A 129 -1.63 -10.63 -3.82
N VAL A 130 -1.21 -11.08 -2.63
CA VAL A 130 -1.75 -12.30 -2.02
C VAL A 130 -3.20 -12.11 -1.57
N GLU A 131 -3.53 -10.96 -0.98
CA GLU A 131 -4.91 -10.59 -0.66
C GLU A 131 -5.79 -10.59 -1.90
N ASN A 132 -5.34 -9.95 -2.99
CA ASN A 132 -6.09 -9.87 -4.26
C ASN A 132 -6.44 -11.26 -4.81
N GLN A 133 -5.55 -12.24 -4.67
CA GLN A 133 -5.87 -13.63 -5.03
C GLN A 133 -7.03 -14.18 -4.19
N GLY A 134 -7.04 -13.89 -2.90
CA GLY A 134 -8.14 -14.28 -2.01
C GLY A 134 -9.46 -13.62 -2.38
N ILE A 135 -9.42 -12.32 -2.71
CA ILE A 135 -10.60 -11.57 -3.16
C ILE A 135 -11.15 -12.16 -4.47
N VAL A 136 -10.29 -12.44 -5.46
CA VAL A 136 -10.70 -13.12 -6.71
C VAL A 136 -11.36 -14.46 -6.41
N ALA A 137 -10.76 -15.27 -5.53
CA ALA A 137 -11.31 -16.56 -5.16
C ALA A 137 -12.71 -16.43 -4.55
N MET A 138 -12.94 -15.46 -3.65
CA MET A 138 -14.25 -15.20 -3.05
C MET A 138 -15.27 -14.69 -4.07
N LEU A 139 -14.90 -13.75 -4.96
CA LEU A 139 -15.77 -13.18 -5.99
C LEU A 139 -16.26 -14.25 -6.98
N THR A 140 -15.41 -15.24 -7.28
CA THR A 140 -15.70 -16.31 -8.26
C THR A 140 -16.26 -17.59 -7.65
N ALA A 141 -16.26 -17.71 -6.31
CA ALA A 141 -16.69 -18.93 -5.61
C ALA A 141 -18.18 -19.25 -5.80
N GLY A 142 -19.05 -18.23 -5.87
CA GLY A 142 -20.51 -18.44 -5.89
C GLY A 142 -20.97 -19.26 -4.67
N ASN A 143 -21.68 -20.36 -4.94
CA ASN A 143 -22.16 -21.27 -3.88
C ASN A 143 -21.05 -22.13 -3.23
N ARG A 144 -19.81 -22.06 -3.71
CA ARG A 144 -18.65 -22.77 -3.16
C ARG A 144 -17.85 -21.94 -2.14
N LEU A 145 -18.34 -20.75 -1.77
CA LEU A 145 -17.72 -19.93 -0.75
C LEU A 145 -17.68 -20.67 0.59
N THR A 146 -16.50 -20.78 1.18
CA THR A 146 -16.30 -21.46 2.47
C THR A 146 -15.76 -20.51 3.53
N PRO A 147 -15.96 -20.79 4.83
CA PRO A 147 -15.34 -20.02 5.92
C PRO A 147 -13.82 -19.96 5.83
N ASP A 148 -13.15 -21.04 5.40
CA ASP A 148 -11.70 -21.10 5.26
C ASP A 148 -11.19 -20.16 4.16
N MET A 149 -11.88 -20.07 3.02
CA MET A 149 -11.53 -19.11 1.96
C MET A 149 -11.61 -17.68 2.47
N VAL A 150 -12.67 -17.35 3.19
CA VAL A 150 -12.87 -16.02 3.77
C VAL A 150 -11.83 -15.73 4.85
N GLY A 151 -11.59 -16.70 5.75
CA GLY A 151 -10.59 -16.57 6.82
C GLY A 151 -9.19 -16.32 6.27
N TRP A 152 -8.80 -17.03 5.20
CA TRP A 152 -7.52 -16.84 4.53
C TRP A 152 -7.41 -15.44 3.90
N ALA A 153 -8.40 -14.99 3.15
CA ALA A 153 -8.41 -13.67 2.53
C ALA A 153 -8.40 -12.55 3.59
N SER A 154 -9.26 -12.66 4.63
CA SER A 154 -9.32 -11.72 5.75
C SER A 154 -8.00 -11.61 6.51
N PHE A 155 -7.29 -12.73 6.71
CA PHE A 155 -5.96 -12.73 7.32
C PHE A 155 -4.95 -11.89 6.49
N TRP A 156 -4.90 -12.09 5.18
CA TRP A 156 -3.98 -11.34 4.31
C TRP A 156 -4.32 -9.86 4.20
N THR A 157 -5.62 -9.51 4.26
CA THR A 157 -6.05 -8.11 4.40
C THR A 157 -5.40 -7.47 5.63
N GLN A 158 -5.48 -8.11 6.80
CA GLN A 158 -4.89 -7.59 8.03
C GLN A 158 -3.36 -7.49 7.94
N VAL A 159 -2.69 -8.53 7.42
CA VAL A 159 -1.23 -8.56 7.25
C VAL A 159 -0.77 -7.43 6.32
N LYS A 160 -1.47 -7.19 5.21
CA LYS A 160 -1.21 -6.06 4.32
C LYS A 160 -1.28 -4.72 5.05
N PHE A 161 -2.35 -4.49 5.82
CA PHE A 161 -2.51 -3.24 6.56
C PHE A 161 -1.43 -3.04 7.63
N VAL A 162 -0.99 -4.08 8.32
CA VAL A 162 0.12 -4.01 9.29
C VAL A 162 1.42 -3.64 8.57
N ALA A 163 1.72 -4.25 7.44
CA ALA A 163 2.91 -3.94 6.65
C ALA A 163 2.87 -2.51 6.08
N ALA A 164 1.70 -2.06 5.59
CA ALA A 164 1.50 -0.69 5.12
C ALA A 164 1.67 0.33 6.24
N ALA A 165 1.07 0.10 7.41
CA ALA A 165 1.23 0.96 8.58
C ALA A 165 2.70 1.06 9.01
N THR A 166 3.42 -0.06 9.03
CA THR A 166 4.86 -0.10 9.32
C THR A 166 5.66 0.73 8.32
N THR A 167 5.36 0.62 7.03
CA THR A 167 5.99 1.40 5.96
C THR A 167 5.75 2.90 6.14
N GLU A 168 4.50 3.31 6.37
CA GLU A 168 4.16 4.72 6.52
C GLU A 168 4.76 5.32 7.81
N LEU A 169 4.73 4.61 8.93
CA LEU A 169 5.37 5.05 10.17
C LEU A 169 6.88 5.24 9.99
N MET A 170 7.53 4.34 9.27
CA MET A 170 8.96 4.46 8.95
C MET A 170 9.24 5.67 8.05
N CYS A 171 8.43 5.90 7.02
CA CYS A 171 8.55 7.08 6.15
C CYS A 171 8.37 8.38 6.95
N VAL A 172 7.35 8.45 7.81
CA VAL A 172 7.09 9.62 8.68
C VAL A 172 8.24 9.85 9.64
N ALA A 173 8.76 8.81 10.29
CA ALA A 173 9.89 8.92 11.21
C ALA A 173 11.15 9.47 10.51
N MET A 174 11.46 8.95 9.31
CA MET A 174 12.62 9.43 8.55
C MET A 174 12.44 10.86 8.03
N LEU A 175 11.24 11.25 7.61
CA LEU A 175 10.92 12.63 7.23
C LEU A 175 11.07 13.58 8.43
N ALA A 176 10.58 13.19 9.61
CA ALA A 176 10.71 13.97 10.84
C ALA A 176 12.20 14.16 11.22
N LEU A 177 13.01 13.10 11.14
CA LEU A 177 14.44 13.19 11.39
C LEU A 177 15.13 14.13 10.39
N ALA A 178 14.80 14.05 9.09
CA ALA A 178 15.34 14.93 8.07
C ALA A 178 14.96 16.40 8.34
N PHE A 179 13.71 16.65 8.74
CA PHE A 179 13.21 18.00 9.07
C PHE A 179 13.88 18.59 10.30
N VAL A 180 14.04 17.81 11.39
CA VAL A 180 14.75 18.26 12.61
C VAL A 180 16.20 18.62 12.31
N ARG A 181 16.88 17.82 11.49
CA ARG A 181 18.26 18.12 11.09
C ARG A 181 18.34 19.38 10.25
N TRP A 182 17.47 19.52 9.25
CA TRP A 182 17.41 20.72 8.42
C TRP A 182 17.25 21.99 9.27
N ARG A 183 16.33 21.99 10.24
CA ARG A 183 16.15 23.13 11.16
C ARG A 183 17.40 23.44 12.00
N ARG A 184 18.10 22.40 12.49
CA ARG A 184 19.33 22.59 13.30
C ARG A 184 20.48 23.22 12.49
N HIS A 185 20.55 22.96 11.19
CA HIS A 185 21.55 23.59 10.31
C HIS A 185 21.15 25.03 9.98
N ALA A 186 19.88 25.29 9.66
CA ALA A 186 19.38 26.61 9.34
C ALA A 186 19.48 27.65 10.50
N HIS A 187 19.70 27.22 11.74
CA HIS A 187 19.90 28.12 12.89
C HIS A 187 21.39 28.32 13.25
N LYS A 188 22.33 27.75 12.52
CA LYS A 188 23.78 27.91 12.75
C LYS A 188 24.41 28.90 11.76
N ASP A 189 23.70 29.26 10.70
CA ASP A 189 24.03 30.31 9.73
C ASP A 189 23.29 31.61 10.09
#